data_ffba4402029fdc05a1a856a76968764b
#
_entry.id   ffba4402029fdc05a1a856a76968764b
#
_cell.length_a   1.000
_cell.length_b   1.000
_cell.length_c   1.000
_cell.angle_alpha   90.00
_cell.angle_beta   90.00
_cell.angle_gamma   90.00
#
_symmetry.space_group_name_H-M   'P 1'
#
loop_
_entity.id
_entity.type
_entity.pdbx_description
1 polymer ?
#
loop_
_entity_poly.entity_id
_entity_poly.type
_entity_poly.pdbx_seq_one_letter_code
_entity_poly.pdbx_strand_id
1 'polypeptide(L)'
;MSSHDDARWMRLAVKLAWLCQPSATAYSVGAVIVAADGTELSRGFSRDSDRVVHAEESALGKLAPGAPGAPGAPDAPGDPRLPGATIYSTLEPCSKRKSRPRSCTELIIASGIRRVVIAWREPDLFVADCQGYELLEQAGLEVIELPAFSEQAAAPNRHLKFLSSERARGVCRHARIIRPSYRNATVCNFSHFLVIVALFRATGR
;
A
#
# COMPACT_ATOMS: atom_id res chain seq x y z
N MET A 1 5.98 -24.11 6.52
CA MET A 1 4.85 -24.17 5.54
C MET A 1 5.45 -24.48 4.17
N SER A 2 4.70 -25.21 3.31
CA SER A 2 5.18 -25.54 1.97
C SER A 2 5.04 -24.35 1.00
N SER A 3 5.80 -24.34 -0.10
CA SER A 3 5.67 -23.33 -1.16
C SER A 3 4.26 -23.29 -1.78
N HIS A 4 3.53 -24.38 -1.71
CA HIS A 4 2.14 -24.47 -2.19
C HIS A 4 1.18 -23.72 -1.26
N ASP A 5 1.43 -23.73 0.05
CA ASP A 5 0.65 -22.98 1.04
C ASP A 5 0.90 -21.48 0.91
N ASP A 6 2.16 -21.07 0.67
CA ASP A 6 2.51 -19.67 0.44
C ASP A 6 1.73 -19.07 -0.75
N ALA A 7 1.65 -19.83 -1.85
CA ALA A 7 0.89 -19.39 -3.02
C ALA A 7 -0.62 -19.24 -2.73
N ARG A 8 -1.19 -20.09 -1.88
CA ARG A 8 -2.59 -20.00 -1.46
C ARG A 8 -2.85 -18.69 -0.70
N TRP A 9 -2.02 -18.41 0.29
CA TRP A 9 -2.19 -17.25 1.16
C TRP A 9 -1.88 -15.94 0.44
N MET A 10 -0.87 -15.94 -0.45
CA MET A 10 -0.59 -14.78 -1.28
C MET A 10 -1.74 -14.46 -2.23
N ARG A 11 -2.40 -15.48 -2.84
CA ARG A 11 -3.62 -15.24 -3.63
C ARG A 11 -4.73 -14.57 -2.83
N LEU A 12 -4.88 -14.93 -1.54
CA LEU A 12 -5.85 -14.29 -0.66
C LEU A 12 -5.46 -12.83 -0.40
N ALA A 13 -4.19 -12.57 -0.08
CA ALA A 13 -3.69 -11.20 0.10
C ALA A 13 -3.92 -10.35 -1.15
N VAL A 14 -3.66 -10.88 -2.35
CA VAL A 14 -3.97 -10.19 -3.63
C VAL A 14 -5.46 -9.86 -3.76
N LYS A 15 -6.36 -10.77 -3.41
CA LYS A 15 -7.81 -10.50 -3.43
C LYS A 15 -8.19 -9.37 -2.46
N LEU A 16 -7.56 -9.30 -1.28
CA LEU A 16 -7.79 -8.23 -0.31
C LEU A 16 -7.32 -6.88 -0.83
N ALA A 17 -6.21 -6.82 -1.57
CA ALA A 17 -5.72 -5.59 -2.18
C ALA A 17 -6.73 -4.97 -3.17
N TRP A 18 -7.59 -5.77 -3.80
CA TRP A 18 -8.66 -5.31 -4.67
C TRP A 18 -9.87 -4.71 -3.93
N LEU A 19 -9.99 -4.92 -2.61
CA LEU A 19 -11.03 -4.29 -1.78
C LEU A 19 -10.71 -2.83 -1.47
N CYS A 20 -9.45 -2.43 -1.64
CA CYS A 20 -9.02 -1.06 -1.36
C CYS A 20 -9.65 -0.07 -2.35
N GLN A 21 -10.15 1.04 -1.84
CA GLN A 21 -10.50 2.18 -2.70
C GLN A 21 -9.23 2.70 -3.40
N PRO A 22 -9.26 2.96 -4.72
CA PRO A 22 -8.11 3.54 -5.41
C PRO A 22 -7.67 4.86 -4.79
N SER A 23 -6.37 5.08 -4.69
CA SER A 23 -5.77 6.30 -4.12
C SER A 23 -4.65 6.81 -5.01
N ALA A 24 -4.55 8.11 -5.20
CA ALA A 24 -3.43 8.74 -5.91
C ALA A 24 -2.16 8.89 -5.03
N THR A 25 -2.27 8.64 -3.73
CA THR A 25 -1.23 8.94 -2.72
C THR A 25 -0.85 7.73 -1.86
N ALA A 26 -1.43 6.57 -2.09
CA ALA A 26 -1.15 5.37 -1.31
C ALA A 26 -1.41 4.09 -2.13
N TYR A 27 -0.60 3.06 -1.88
CA TYR A 27 -0.80 1.74 -2.47
C TYR A 27 -2.04 1.04 -1.90
N SER A 28 -2.62 0.20 -2.73
CA SER A 28 -3.63 -0.80 -2.37
C SER A 28 -2.91 -2.10 -2.06
N VAL A 29 -2.90 -2.48 -0.80
CA VAL A 29 -2.18 -3.64 -0.26
C VAL A 29 -3.15 -4.54 0.48
N GLY A 30 -2.94 -5.83 0.43
CA GLY A 30 -3.62 -6.82 1.25
C GLY A 30 -2.62 -7.62 2.08
N ALA A 31 -3.02 -7.97 3.30
CA ALA A 31 -2.21 -8.79 4.20
C ALA A 31 -3.03 -9.88 4.87
N VAL A 32 -2.38 -11.02 5.14
CA VAL A 32 -2.96 -12.18 5.84
C VAL A 32 -1.95 -12.68 6.86
N ILE A 33 -2.40 -12.97 8.08
CA ILE A 33 -1.60 -13.60 9.13
C ILE A 33 -2.10 -15.03 9.33
N VAL A 34 -1.17 -15.98 9.30
CA VAL A 34 -1.47 -17.42 9.34
C VAL A 34 -0.60 -18.08 10.40
N ALA A 35 -1.21 -18.85 11.29
CA ALA A 35 -0.50 -19.62 12.32
C ALA A 35 0.33 -20.75 11.70
N ALA A 36 1.23 -21.33 12.51
CA ALA A 36 2.09 -22.45 12.10
C ALA A 36 1.32 -23.68 11.62
N ASP A 37 0.12 -23.92 12.16
CA ASP A 37 -0.77 -25.02 11.78
C ASP A 37 -1.56 -24.77 10.49
N GLY A 38 -1.37 -23.60 9.86
CA GLY A 38 -2.10 -23.19 8.65
C GLY A 38 -3.46 -22.55 8.92
N THR A 39 -3.81 -22.27 10.17
CA THR A 39 -5.04 -21.54 10.50
C THR A 39 -4.85 -20.05 10.19
N GLU A 40 -5.79 -19.45 9.49
CA GLU A 40 -5.83 -18.00 9.35
C GLU A 40 -6.15 -17.33 10.68
N LEU A 41 -5.27 -16.44 11.14
CA LEU A 41 -5.48 -15.68 12.37
C LEU A 41 -6.23 -14.37 12.10
N SER A 42 -5.81 -13.65 11.08
CA SER A 42 -6.45 -12.39 10.68
C SER A 42 -6.09 -12.01 9.26
N ARG A 43 -6.80 -11.01 8.76
CA ARG A 43 -6.55 -10.37 7.48
C ARG A 43 -6.82 -8.88 7.52
N GLY A 44 -6.16 -8.13 6.66
CA GLY A 44 -6.33 -6.69 6.53
C GLY A 44 -6.05 -6.22 5.11
N PHE A 45 -6.46 -5.00 4.81
CA PHE A 45 -6.14 -4.32 3.56
C PHE A 45 -5.98 -2.82 3.80
N SER A 46 -5.31 -2.12 2.89
CA SER A 46 -5.09 -0.68 3.03
C SER A 46 -6.41 0.08 3.10
N ARG A 47 -6.55 0.98 4.05
CA ARG A 47 -7.74 1.79 4.28
C ARG A 47 -8.98 0.99 4.71
N ASP A 48 -8.77 -0.17 5.37
CA ASP A 48 -9.80 -1.07 5.88
C ASP A 48 -10.68 -0.39 6.95
N SER A 49 -10.08 0.21 7.97
CA SER A 49 -10.77 0.82 9.10
C SER A 49 -10.69 2.35 9.13
N ASP A 50 -9.63 2.92 8.59
CA ASP A 50 -9.44 4.36 8.42
C ASP A 50 -8.61 4.69 7.17
N ARG A 51 -8.58 5.98 6.79
CA ARG A 51 -7.96 6.44 5.53
C ARG A 51 -6.45 6.24 5.45
N VAL A 52 -5.77 6.00 6.56
CA VAL A 52 -4.31 5.90 6.65
C VAL A 52 -3.82 4.55 7.17
N VAL A 53 -4.72 3.63 7.55
CA VAL A 53 -4.34 2.30 8.00
C VAL A 53 -3.72 1.50 6.84
N HIS A 54 -2.60 0.85 7.11
CA HIS A 54 -1.96 -0.08 6.18
C HIS A 54 -2.50 -1.51 6.39
N ALA A 55 -2.31 -2.36 5.40
CA ALA A 55 -2.82 -3.74 5.42
C ALA A 55 -2.29 -4.55 6.61
N GLU A 56 -0.99 -4.46 6.87
CA GLU A 56 -0.30 -5.15 7.96
C GLU A 56 -0.76 -4.63 9.31
N GLU A 57 -0.88 -3.30 9.45
CA GLU A 57 -1.41 -2.66 10.66
C GLU A 57 -2.86 -3.11 10.94
N SER A 58 -3.71 -3.15 9.89
CA SER A 58 -5.08 -3.65 10.01
C SER A 58 -5.12 -5.12 10.45
N ALA A 59 -4.29 -5.98 9.85
CA ALA A 59 -4.25 -7.39 10.19
C ALA A 59 -3.75 -7.62 11.63
N LEU A 60 -2.66 -6.96 12.04
CA LEU A 60 -2.10 -7.04 13.38
C LEU A 60 -3.02 -6.43 14.42
N GLY A 61 -3.66 -5.31 14.12
CA GLY A 61 -4.57 -4.63 15.03
C GLY A 61 -5.76 -5.48 15.46
N LYS A 62 -6.23 -6.38 14.61
CA LYS A 62 -7.32 -7.34 14.93
C LYS A 62 -6.89 -8.44 15.91
N LEU A 63 -5.60 -8.64 16.10
CA LEU A 63 -5.01 -9.60 17.04
C LEU A 63 -4.42 -8.91 18.29
N ALA A 64 -4.49 -7.58 18.35
CA ALA A 64 -4.00 -6.82 19.50
C ALA A 64 -4.87 -7.10 20.75
N PRO A 65 -4.31 -7.00 21.96
CA PRO A 65 -5.07 -7.12 23.19
C PRO A 65 -6.26 -6.15 23.20
N GLY A 66 -7.43 -6.64 23.57
CA GLY A 66 -8.66 -5.83 23.62
C GLY A 66 -9.31 -5.48 22.28
N ALA A 67 -8.79 -5.97 21.16
CA ALA A 67 -9.46 -5.82 19.86
C ALA A 67 -10.77 -6.62 19.84
N PRO A 68 -11.85 -6.13 19.17
CA PRO A 68 -13.08 -6.89 19.01
C PRO A 68 -12.81 -8.25 18.35
N GLY A 69 -13.13 -9.34 19.04
CA GLY A 69 -12.89 -10.71 18.59
C GLY A 69 -11.47 -11.24 18.82
N ALA A 70 -10.56 -10.44 19.40
CA ALA A 70 -9.26 -10.94 19.82
C ALA A 70 -9.39 -11.83 21.07
N PRO A 71 -8.64 -12.92 21.19
CA PRO A 71 -8.60 -13.70 22.41
C PRO A 71 -7.90 -12.90 23.52
N GLY A 72 -8.55 -12.75 24.67
CA GLY A 72 -7.95 -12.21 25.89
C GLY A 72 -8.59 -10.93 26.43
N ALA A 73 -8.22 -10.59 27.67
CA ALA A 73 -8.60 -9.35 28.34
C ALA A 73 -7.81 -8.14 27.78
N PRO A 74 -8.23 -6.89 28.08
CA PRO A 74 -7.55 -5.69 27.58
C PRO A 74 -6.04 -5.64 27.84
N ASP A 75 -5.57 -6.26 28.93
CA ASP A 75 -4.15 -6.31 29.33
C ASP A 75 -3.47 -7.64 28.98
N ALA A 76 -4.15 -8.54 28.25
CA ALA A 76 -3.56 -9.81 27.86
C ALA A 76 -2.46 -9.60 26.78
N PRO A 77 -1.40 -10.43 26.75
CA PRO A 77 -0.48 -10.44 25.64
C PRO A 77 -1.24 -10.72 24.35
N GLY A 78 -0.71 -10.19 23.21
CA GLY A 78 -1.28 -10.46 21.88
C GLY A 78 -1.45 -11.96 21.63
N ASP A 79 -2.07 -12.32 20.52
CA ASP A 79 -2.33 -13.74 20.19
C ASP A 79 -1.05 -14.58 20.36
N PRO A 80 -1.04 -15.61 21.22
CA PRO A 80 0.16 -16.40 21.55
C PRO A 80 0.70 -17.21 20.36
N ARG A 81 -0.05 -17.30 19.26
CA ARG A 81 0.36 -17.97 18.03
C ARG A 81 1.23 -17.10 17.12
N LEU A 82 1.33 -15.78 17.38
CA LEU A 82 2.11 -14.85 16.55
C LEU A 82 3.59 -15.22 16.38
N PRO A 83 4.33 -15.70 17.41
CA PRO A 83 5.73 -16.09 17.23
C PRO A 83 5.96 -17.21 16.22
N GLY A 84 4.98 -18.08 16.00
CA GLY A 84 5.04 -19.15 14.98
C GLY A 84 4.31 -18.81 13.69
N ALA A 85 3.71 -17.63 13.61
CA ALA A 85 2.91 -17.24 12.46
C ALA A 85 3.75 -16.71 11.29
N THR A 86 3.12 -16.71 10.13
CA THR A 86 3.61 -16.06 8.91
C THR A 86 2.68 -14.92 8.54
N ILE A 87 3.24 -13.76 8.21
CA ILE A 87 2.48 -12.67 7.57
C ILE A 87 2.77 -12.66 6.07
N TYR A 88 1.71 -12.63 5.28
CA TYR A 88 1.73 -12.46 3.83
C TYR A 88 1.32 -11.03 3.52
N SER A 89 2.13 -10.29 2.77
CA SER A 89 1.78 -8.94 2.29
C SER A 89 2.01 -8.85 0.78
N THR A 90 1.09 -8.23 0.06
CA THR A 90 1.24 -8.04 -1.38
C THR A 90 2.34 -7.05 -1.74
N LEU A 91 2.74 -6.19 -0.81
CA LEU A 91 3.82 -5.21 -0.97
C LEU A 91 4.78 -5.33 0.20
N GLU A 92 6.04 -4.97 -0.02
CA GLU A 92 7.04 -4.82 1.03
C GLU A 92 6.51 -3.92 2.17
N PRO A 93 6.58 -4.35 3.45
CA PRO A 93 6.18 -3.53 4.58
C PRO A 93 7.01 -2.25 4.67
N CYS A 94 6.35 -1.09 4.75
CA CYS A 94 7.03 0.19 4.78
C CYS A 94 8.00 0.31 5.96
N SER A 95 9.21 0.84 5.69
CA SER A 95 10.23 1.13 6.71
C SER A 95 10.04 2.50 7.38
N LYS A 96 9.31 3.41 6.71
CA LYS A 96 9.03 4.78 7.18
C LYS A 96 7.61 5.18 6.80
N ARG A 97 6.95 5.94 7.66
CA ARG A 97 5.64 6.53 7.35
C ARG A 97 5.40 7.80 8.17
N LYS A 98 4.67 8.76 7.59
CA LYS A 98 4.34 10.03 8.26
C LYS A 98 2.99 9.97 8.99
N SER A 99 2.12 9.05 8.61
CA SER A 99 0.74 8.97 9.10
C SER A 99 0.58 8.29 10.48
N ARG A 100 1.61 7.59 10.95
CA ARG A 100 1.65 6.87 12.23
C ARG A 100 3.04 6.95 12.84
N PRO A 101 3.18 6.82 14.18
CA PRO A 101 4.48 6.86 14.86
C PRO A 101 5.34 5.62 14.57
N ARG A 102 4.74 4.49 14.17
CA ARG A 102 5.42 3.22 13.86
C ARG A 102 5.15 2.80 12.43
N SER A 103 6.20 2.31 11.76
CA SER A 103 6.12 1.70 10.43
C SER A 103 5.53 0.28 10.49
N CYS A 104 5.12 -0.28 9.34
CA CYS A 104 4.67 -1.68 9.28
C CYS A 104 5.78 -2.65 9.67
N THR A 105 7.02 -2.39 9.26
CA THR A 105 8.20 -3.18 9.65
C THR A 105 8.36 -3.24 11.16
N GLU A 106 8.29 -2.08 11.86
CA GLU A 106 8.37 -2.03 13.33
C GLU A 106 7.22 -2.74 14.03
N LEU A 107 6.00 -2.68 13.47
CA LEU A 107 4.84 -3.39 13.99
C LEU A 107 5.00 -4.91 13.87
N ILE A 108 5.49 -5.40 12.72
CA ILE A 108 5.75 -6.82 12.48
C ILE A 108 6.82 -7.34 13.43
N ILE A 109 7.95 -6.65 13.56
CA ILE A 109 9.03 -7.03 14.48
C ILE A 109 8.51 -7.11 15.92
N ALA A 110 7.76 -6.11 16.37
CA ALA A 110 7.24 -6.06 17.72
C ALA A 110 6.13 -7.10 18.00
N SER A 111 5.46 -7.62 16.97
CA SER A 111 4.44 -8.66 17.13
C SER A 111 5.04 -10.04 17.48
N GLY A 112 6.34 -10.22 17.26
CA GLY A 112 7.02 -11.49 17.44
C GLY A 112 6.91 -12.46 16.27
N ILE A 113 6.22 -12.11 15.19
CA ILE A 113 6.19 -12.89 13.93
C ILE A 113 7.63 -13.09 13.44
N ARG A 114 7.94 -14.31 12.97
CA ARG A 114 9.29 -14.66 12.53
C ARG A 114 9.41 -14.89 11.02
N ARG A 115 8.31 -14.91 10.30
CA ARG A 115 8.28 -15.18 8.86
C ARG A 115 7.40 -14.18 8.13
N VAL A 116 7.96 -13.55 7.10
CA VAL A 116 7.29 -12.56 6.25
C VAL A 116 7.38 -13.01 4.80
N VAL A 117 6.27 -13.04 4.09
CA VAL A 117 6.22 -13.38 2.67
C VAL A 117 5.66 -12.20 1.90
N ILE A 118 6.41 -11.69 0.94
CA ILE A 118 6.02 -10.55 0.11
C ILE A 118 5.92 -10.95 -1.36
N ALA A 119 5.06 -10.27 -2.11
CA ALA A 119 4.93 -10.50 -3.54
C ALA A 119 5.70 -9.48 -4.38
N TRP A 120 5.91 -8.29 -3.86
CA TRP A 120 6.44 -7.16 -4.60
C TRP A 120 7.21 -6.21 -3.67
N ARG A 121 8.42 -5.80 -4.10
CA ARG A 121 9.22 -4.76 -3.43
C ARG A 121 8.58 -3.39 -3.61
N GLU A 122 8.67 -2.53 -2.60
CA GLU A 122 8.10 -1.19 -2.70
C GLU A 122 8.91 -0.34 -3.70
N PRO A 123 8.30 0.15 -4.81
CA PRO A 123 8.95 1.07 -5.73
C PRO A 123 9.11 2.46 -5.08
N ASP A 124 10.14 3.22 -5.50
CA ASP A 124 10.47 4.58 -5.04
C ASP A 124 9.42 5.64 -5.41
N LEU A 125 8.14 5.33 -5.29
CA LEU A 125 7.07 6.26 -5.61
C LEU A 125 6.61 7.09 -4.41
N PHE A 126 6.43 6.47 -3.26
CA PHE A 126 5.96 7.12 -2.03
C PHE A 126 6.98 7.07 -0.91
N VAL A 127 7.75 6.01 -0.82
CA VAL A 127 8.86 5.84 0.12
C VAL A 127 10.13 5.68 -0.70
N ALA A 128 10.93 6.74 -0.77
CA ALA A 128 12.25 6.64 -1.37
C ALA A 128 13.12 5.76 -0.49
N ASP A 129 13.82 4.81 -1.11
CA ASP A 129 14.73 3.89 -0.43
C ASP A 129 14.02 3.13 0.72
N CYS A 130 12.95 2.40 0.39
CA CYS A 130 12.29 1.51 1.34
C CYS A 130 13.26 0.40 1.73
N GLN A 131 13.47 0.22 3.01
CA GLN A 131 14.38 -0.76 3.61
C GLN A 131 13.61 -1.77 4.48
N GLY A 132 12.34 -1.98 4.19
CA GLY A 132 11.48 -2.87 4.97
C GLY A 132 11.99 -4.30 4.99
N TYR A 133 12.41 -4.79 3.84
CA TYR A 133 12.98 -6.12 3.67
C TYR A 133 14.26 -6.30 4.49
N GLU A 134 15.21 -5.39 4.32
CA GLU A 134 16.52 -5.45 4.98
C GLU A 134 16.40 -5.31 6.51
N LEU A 135 15.49 -4.45 6.99
CA LEU A 135 15.25 -4.28 8.43
C LEU A 135 14.61 -5.53 9.06
N LEU A 136 13.71 -6.21 8.35
CA LEU A 136 13.13 -7.48 8.80
C LEU A 136 14.21 -8.57 8.90
N GLU A 137 15.07 -8.72 7.88
CA GLU A 137 16.18 -9.67 7.92
C GLU A 137 17.17 -9.35 9.05
N GLN A 138 17.54 -8.07 9.23
CA GLN A 138 18.42 -7.63 10.32
C GLN A 138 17.83 -7.93 11.71
N ALA A 139 16.52 -7.90 11.84
CA ALA A 139 15.81 -8.30 13.07
C ALA A 139 15.68 -9.82 13.24
N GLY A 140 16.23 -10.61 12.33
CA GLY A 140 16.27 -12.08 12.39
C GLY A 140 14.98 -12.76 11.91
N LEU A 141 14.17 -12.07 11.09
CA LEU A 141 13.00 -12.68 10.46
C LEU A 141 13.40 -13.36 9.15
N GLU A 142 12.73 -14.46 8.83
CA GLU A 142 12.78 -15.07 7.51
C GLU A 142 11.91 -14.24 6.55
N VAL A 143 12.52 -13.64 5.53
CA VAL A 143 11.80 -12.87 4.50
C VAL A 143 11.86 -13.59 3.17
N ILE A 144 10.69 -13.90 2.60
CA ILE A 144 10.55 -14.62 1.34
C ILE A 144 9.84 -13.73 0.32
N GLU A 145 10.43 -13.60 -0.85
CA GLU A 145 9.80 -12.94 -1.98
C GLU A 145 9.17 -13.98 -2.92
N LEU A 146 7.95 -13.71 -3.39
CA LEU A 146 7.23 -14.53 -4.36
C LEU A 146 7.07 -13.76 -5.69
N PRO A 147 8.09 -13.67 -6.54
CA PRO A 147 8.06 -12.87 -7.77
C PRO A 147 6.95 -13.29 -8.73
N ALA A 148 6.54 -14.55 -8.70
CA ALA A 148 5.42 -15.08 -9.50
C ALA A 148 4.08 -14.34 -9.23
N PHE A 149 3.96 -13.63 -8.12
CA PHE A 149 2.78 -12.85 -7.74
C PHE A 149 2.96 -11.34 -7.95
N SER A 150 4.15 -10.84 -8.33
CA SER A 150 4.44 -9.41 -8.43
C SER A 150 3.48 -8.68 -9.36
N GLU A 151 3.16 -9.24 -10.53
CA GLU A 151 2.23 -8.61 -11.46
C GLU A 151 0.80 -8.54 -10.89
N GLN A 152 0.34 -9.61 -10.25
CA GLN A 152 -0.99 -9.68 -9.65
C GLN A 152 -1.11 -8.73 -8.45
N ALA A 153 -0.07 -8.61 -7.63
CA ALA A 153 0.01 -7.69 -6.50
C ALA A 153 0.07 -6.22 -6.94
N ALA A 154 0.77 -5.93 -8.03
CA ALA A 154 0.84 -4.59 -8.60
C ALA A 154 -0.44 -4.17 -9.35
N ALA A 155 -1.28 -5.11 -9.78
CA ALA A 155 -2.45 -4.83 -10.60
C ALA A 155 -3.45 -3.81 -10.00
N PRO A 156 -3.82 -3.86 -8.70
CA PRO A 156 -4.67 -2.85 -8.07
C PRO A 156 -4.06 -1.43 -8.10
N ASN A 157 -2.75 -1.33 -8.31
CA ASN A 157 -1.94 -0.11 -8.26
C ASN A 157 -1.55 0.42 -9.65
N ARG A 158 -2.08 -0.13 -10.75
CA ARG A 158 -1.71 0.26 -12.12
C ARG A 158 -1.87 1.74 -12.41
N HIS A 159 -2.89 2.36 -11.82
CA HIS A 159 -3.15 3.80 -11.95
C HIS A 159 -1.99 4.67 -11.40
N LEU A 160 -1.22 4.18 -10.41
CA LEU A 160 -0.07 4.89 -9.85
C LEU A 160 1.12 4.93 -10.81
N LYS A 161 1.32 3.89 -11.62
CA LYS A 161 2.36 3.86 -12.68
C LYS A 161 2.12 4.95 -13.72
N PHE A 162 0.87 5.20 -14.07
CA PHE A 162 0.50 6.29 -14.99
C PHE A 162 0.88 7.64 -14.39
N LEU A 163 0.55 7.89 -13.12
CA LEU A 163 0.89 9.14 -12.43
C LEU A 163 2.41 9.36 -12.32
N SER A 164 3.20 8.31 -12.08
CA SER A 164 4.66 8.41 -12.02
C SER A 164 5.26 8.73 -13.38
N SER A 165 4.74 8.15 -14.46
CA SER A 165 5.20 8.41 -15.82
C SER A 165 4.86 9.84 -16.32
N GLU A 166 3.77 10.42 -15.86
CA GLU A 166 3.43 11.83 -16.12
C GLU A 166 4.36 12.78 -15.36
N ARG A 167 4.69 12.48 -14.09
CA ARG A 167 5.68 13.24 -13.31
C ARG A 167 7.06 13.20 -13.96
N ALA A 168 7.52 12.03 -14.39
CA ALA A 168 8.82 11.86 -15.03
C ALA A 168 8.90 12.58 -16.41
N ARG A 169 7.78 12.73 -17.12
CA ARG A 169 7.70 13.44 -18.40
C ARG A 169 7.54 14.96 -18.24
N GLY A 170 7.60 15.51 -17.02
CA GLY A 170 7.52 16.95 -16.81
C GLY A 170 6.19 17.57 -17.27
N VAL A 171 5.11 16.78 -17.32
CA VAL A 171 3.78 17.30 -17.63
C VAL A 171 3.37 18.20 -16.49
N CYS A 172 3.58 19.48 -16.71
CA CYS A 172 3.37 20.58 -15.77
C CYS A 172 1.89 20.60 -15.35
N ARG A 173 1.55 20.09 -14.15
CA ARG A 173 0.23 20.28 -13.52
C ARG A 173 0.05 21.69 -12.94
N HIS A 174 0.93 22.62 -13.25
CA HIS A 174 0.68 24.02 -13.02
C HIS A 174 -0.01 24.57 -14.27
N ALA A 175 -1.33 24.50 -14.30
CA ALA A 175 -2.08 25.51 -15.01
C ALA A 175 -1.72 26.84 -14.34
N ARG A 176 -0.61 27.46 -14.73
CA ARG A 176 -0.41 28.88 -14.49
C ARG A 176 -1.58 29.54 -15.17
N ILE A 177 -2.44 30.16 -14.39
CA ILE A 177 -3.35 31.18 -14.91
C ILE A 177 -2.43 32.28 -15.45
N ILE A 178 -2.04 32.13 -16.73
CA ILE A 178 -1.39 33.18 -17.48
C ILE A 178 -2.50 34.19 -17.70
N ARG A 179 -2.46 35.31 -16.99
CA ARG A 179 -3.25 36.48 -17.35
C ARG A 179 -2.87 36.80 -18.79
N PRO A 180 -3.80 36.81 -19.73
CA PRO A 180 -3.46 37.13 -21.11
C PRO A 180 -3.06 38.61 -21.19
N SER A 181 -1.77 38.88 -21.35
CA SER A 181 -1.38 40.10 -22.03
C SER A 181 -1.73 39.90 -23.51
N TYR A 182 -2.44 40.82 -24.06
CA TYR A 182 -2.97 40.85 -25.43
C TYR A 182 -1.89 40.72 -26.49
N ARG A 183 -1.37 39.54 -26.77
CA ARG A 183 -0.72 39.13 -28.05
C ARG A 183 -0.20 37.70 -27.89
N ASN A 184 -0.71 36.82 -28.75
CA ASN A 184 -0.38 35.42 -28.96
C ASN A 184 -1.17 34.38 -28.15
N ALA A 185 -2.19 33.83 -28.76
CA ALA A 185 -2.84 32.60 -28.37
C ALA A 185 -1.98 31.42 -28.84
N THR A 186 -1.36 30.69 -27.92
CA THR A 186 -0.72 29.39 -28.23
C THR A 186 -1.73 28.28 -27.96
N VAL A 187 -2.13 27.58 -29.02
CA VAL A 187 -3.02 26.43 -28.95
C VAL A 187 -2.17 25.20 -28.60
N CYS A 188 -2.32 24.67 -27.38
CA CYS A 188 -1.79 23.36 -27.04
C CYS A 188 -2.78 22.28 -27.46
N ASN A 189 -2.39 21.46 -28.41
CA ASN A 189 -3.20 20.37 -28.93
C ASN A 189 -2.99 19.11 -28.08
N PHE A 190 -4.03 18.72 -27.34
CA PHE A 190 -4.06 17.45 -26.62
C PHE A 190 -4.89 16.46 -27.45
N SER A 191 -4.24 15.44 -27.97
CA SER A 191 -4.94 14.33 -28.62
C SER A 191 -5.76 13.56 -27.56
N HIS A 192 -6.99 13.91 -27.40
CA HIS A 192 -8.17 13.22 -26.83
C HIS A 192 -9.06 14.06 -25.90
N PHE A 193 -8.82 15.36 -25.70
CA PHE A 193 -9.81 16.22 -25.05
C PHE A 193 -9.70 17.64 -25.61
N LEU A 194 -10.70 18.03 -26.38
CA LEU A 194 -10.86 19.41 -26.85
C LEU A 194 -11.55 20.20 -25.72
N VAL A 195 -10.83 21.07 -25.04
CA VAL A 195 -11.43 22.04 -24.12
C VAL A 195 -11.57 23.35 -24.86
N ILE A 196 -12.80 23.66 -25.29
CA ILE A 196 -13.12 24.98 -25.86
C ILE A 196 -13.33 25.94 -24.68
N VAL A 197 -12.41 26.87 -24.50
CA VAL A 197 -12.59 28.02 -23.61
C VAL A 197 -13.33 29.11 -24.36
N ALA A 198 -14.63 29.25 -24.11
CA ALA A 198 -15.41 30.36 -24.63
C ALA A 198 -15.04 31.64 -23.90
N LEU A 199 -14.50 32.62 -24.63
CA LEU A 199 -14.27 33.97 -24.14
C LEU A 199 -15.58 34.76 -24.19
N PHE A 200 -16.21 35.02 -23.03
CA PHE A 200 -17.25 36.02 -22.92
C PHE A 200 -16.64 37.42 -23.06
N ARG A 201 -16.98 38.11 -24.15
CA ARG A 201 -16.76 39.55 -24.27
C ARG A 201 -17.75 40.28 -23.36
N ALA A 202 -17.29 40.90 -22.29
CA ALA A 202 -18.07 41.92 -21.63
C ALA A 202 -17.88 43.25 -22.38
N THR A 203 -18.87 43.66 -23.13
CA THR A 203 -18.99 45.04 -23.60
C THR A 203 -19.63 45.83 -22.49
N GLY A 204 -18.84 46.58 -21.72
CA GLY A 204 -19.35 47.62 -20.83
C GLY A 204 -19.36 48.96 -21.53
N ARG A 205 -20.49 49.61 -21.50
CA ARG A 205 -20.58 51.07 -21.62
C ARG A 205 -20.43 51.68 -20.26
#